data_8c00a0a59b44b9c19284b5975f8290bd
#
_entry.id   8c00a0a59b44b9c19284b5975f8290bd
#
_cell.length_a   1.000
_cell.length_b   1.000
_cell.length_c   1.000
_cell.angle_alpha   90.00
_cell.angle_beta   90.00
_cell.angle_gamma   90.00
#
_symmetry.space_group_name_H-M   'P 1'
#
loop_
_entity.id
_entity.type
_entity.pdbx_description
1 polymer ?
#
loop_
_entity_poly.entity_id
_entity_poly.type
_entity_poly.pdbx_seq_one_letter_code
_entity_poly.pdbx_strand_id
1 'polypeptide(L)'
;MNAVLVTLIKWCYSKMFLFGFLPFSFLFTVNGMKDPRIDRAIGVCKKVVSAFSFSWKKRRDMAVVQAELGLPSHNLITESLTRWGSRQLMVERVLEQEKAIAQVLGADKKSRHLVPTWQDIDVLESMNKAVSPLKEFTDALSGEAYVSVSYPKPILHQLNNSLLQPEEGATKLTEQIKSNILNYLNNKYNDPVTQELLDMASLMDPRFRTTFIARDKVGRINKELLQS
;
A
#
# COMPACT_ATOMS: atom_id res chain seq x y z
N MET A 1 -19.53 19.45 -27.08
CA MET A 1 -18.77 18.59 -26.13
C MET A 1 -17.32 18.81 -26.48
N ASN A 2 -16.56 19.43 -25.58
CA ASN A 2 -15.22 19.98 -25.87
C ASN A 2 -14.24 18.89 -26.27
N ALA A 3 -13.42 19.11 -27.32
CA ALA A 3 -12.41 18.13 -27.80
C ALA A 3 -11.43 17.73 -26.67
N VAL A 4 -11.08 18.66 -25.78
CA VAL A 4 -10.27 18.40 -24.58
C VAL A 4 -10.99 17.48 -23.60
N LEU A 5 -12.28 17.67 -23.39
CA LEU A 5 -13.10 16.80 -22.52
C LEU A 5 -13.18 15.37 -23.12
N VAL A 6 -13.34 15.26 -24.44
CA VAL A 6 -13.35 13.97 -25.15
C VAL A 6 -11.98 13.31 -25.09
N THR A 7 -10.89 14.08 -25.20
CA THR A 7 -9.52 13.59 -25.11
C THR A 7 -9.19 13.18 -23.66
N LEU A 8 -9.60 13.96 -22.67
CA LEU A 8 -9.51 13.60 -21.25
C LEU A 8 -10.33 12.34 -20.93
N ILE A 9 -11.55 12.24 -21.43
CA ILE A 9 -12.39 11.06 -21.23
C ILE A 9 -11.78 9.83 -21.93
N LYS A 10 -11.33 9.95 -23.18
CA LYS A 10 -10.66 8.85 -23.93
C LYS A 10 -9.32 8.48 -23.27
N TRP A 11 -8.54 9.44 -22.82
CA TRP A 11 -7.31 9.20 -22.08
C TRP A 11 -7.61 8.56 -20.72
N CYS A 12 -8.64 9.04 -20.00
CA CYS A 12 -9.15 8.42 -18.79
C CYS A 12 -9.57 6.97 -19.02
N TYR A 13 -10.37 6.67 -20.04
CA TYR A 13 -10.78 5.31 -20.36
C TYR A 13 -9.60 4.43 -20.79
N SER A 14 -8.73 4.92 -21.66
CA SER A 14 -7.55 4.20 -22.14
C SER A 14 -6.51 3.99 -21.03
N LYS A 15 -6.27 4.99 -20.20
CA LYS A 15 -5.31 4.91 -19.09
C LYS A 15 -5.93 4.38 -17.79
N MET A 16 -7.23 4.57 -17.54
CA MET A 16 -7.92 3.91 -16.42
C MET A 16 -7.98 2.40 -16.58
N PHE A 17 -8.09 1.89 -17.80
CA PHE A 17 -7.97 0.44 -18.06
C PHE A 17 -6.51 -0.03 -18.00
N LEU A 18 -5.52 0.81 -18.39
CA LEU A 18 -4.08 0.54 -18.26
C LEU A 18 -3.52 0.95 -16.87
N PHE A 19 -4.13 1.93 -16.21
CA PHE A 19 -3.84 2.37 -14.86
C PHE A 19 -4.91 1.90 -13.89
N GLY A 20 -5.54 0.76 -14.21
CA GLY A 20 -6.49 0.13 -13.32
C GLY A 20 -5.99 0.25 -11.89
N PHE A 21 -6.82 0.74 -11.01
CA PHE A 21 -6.57 1.10 -9.62
C PHE A 21 -5.83 -0.01 -8.84
N LEU A 22 -5.90 -1.25 -9.35
CA LEU A 22 -5.15 -2.41 -8.86
C LEU A 22 -3.61 -2.32 -9.04
N PRO A 23 -3.03 -1.80 -10.16
CA PRO A 23 -1.56 -1.74 -10.27
C PRO A 23 -0.93 -0.62 -9.45
N PHE A 24 -1.68 0.39 -9.03
CA PHE A 24 -1.12 1.55 -8.35
C PHE A 24 -0.44 1.14 -7.04
N SER A 25 -1.13 0.44 -6.19
CA SER A 25 -0.62 -0.01 -4.89
C SER A 25 0.32 -1.22 -5.00
N PHE A 26 0.05 -2.14 -5.93
CA PHE A 26 0.92 -3.32 -6.15
C PHE A 26 2.30 -2.91 -6.66
N LEU A 27 2.38 -1.98 -7.63
CA LEU A 27 3.66 -1.51 -8.16
C LEU A 27 4.49 -0.71 -7.12
N PHE A 28 3.83 0.02 -6.22
CA PHE A 28 4.53 0.77 -5.17
C PHE A 28 5.16 -0.15 -4.14
N THR A 29 4.42 -1.13 -3.69
CA THR A 29 4.90 -2.09 -2.70
C THR A 29 6.00 -2.98 -3.29
N VAL A 30 5.87 -3.41 -4.53
CA VAL A 30 6.89 -4.28 -5.16
C VAL A 30 8.20 -3.53 -5.45
N ASN A 31 8.15 -2.29 -5.95
CA ASN A 31 9.38 -1.56 -6.29
C ASN A 31 10.03 -0.86 -5.08
N GLY A 32 9.23 -0.38 -4.12
CA GLY A 32 9.73 0.23 -2.88
C GLY A 32 10.33 -0.78 -1.89
N MET A 33 9.93 -2.05 -2.00
CA MET A 33 10.33 -3.12 -1.09
C MET A 33 11.36 -4.10 -1.68
N LYS A 34 12.15 -3.67 -2.65
CA LYS A 34 13.25 -4.49 -3.21
C LYS A 34 14.44 -4.57 -2.23
N ASP A 35 14.26 -5.32 -1.14
CA ASP A 35 15.30 -5.58 -0.16
C ASP A 35 15.31 -7.09 0.17
N PRO A 36 16.47 -7.77 0.08
CA PRO A 36 16.58 -9.21 0.35
C PRO A 36 16.09 -9.60 1.76
N ARG A 37 16.19 -8.69 2.74
CA ARG A 37 15.70 -8.92 4.10
C ARG A 37 14.17 -9.01 4.12
N ILE A 38 13.49 -8.15 3.36
CA ILE A 38 12.04 -8.15 3.23
C ILE A 38 11.56 -9.42 2.53
N ASP A 39 12.21 -9.80 1.43
CA ASP A 39 11.86 -11.04 0.69
C ASP A 39 12.01 -12.28 1.59
N ARG A 40 13.07 -12.34 2.38
CA ARG A 40 13.29 -13.40 3.37
C ARG A 40 12.18 -13.41 4.42
N ALA A 41 11.87 -12.29 5.05
CA ALA A 41 10.87 -12.18 6.12
C ALA A 41 9.46 -12.53 5.60
N ILE A 42 9.10 -12.07 4.39
CA ILE A 42 7.85 -12.47 3.71
C ILE A 42 7.84 -13.97 3.43
N GLY A 43 8.97 -14.54 3.02
CA GLY A 43 9.12 -15.98 2.83
C GLY A 43 8.86 -16.77 4.12
N VAL A 44 9.33 -16.26 5.27
CA VAL A 44 9.04 -16.83 6.59
C VAL A 44 7.54 -16.75 6.89
N CYS A 45 6.90 -15.58 6.72
CA CYS A 45 5.46 -15.43 6.89
C CYS A 45 4.66 -16.47 6.08
N LYS A 46 4.98 -16.64 4.79
CA LYS A 46 4.31 -17.61 3.92
C LYS A 46 4.43 -19.04 4.44
N LYS A 47 5.61 -19.43 4.92
CA LYS A 47 5.84 -20.77 5.50
C LYS A 47 5.03 -20.96 6.78
N VAL A 48 5.01 -19.95 7.67
CA VAL A 48 4.19 -19.94 8.89
C VAL A 48 2.72 -20.10 8.54
N VAL A 49 2.17 -19.23 7.72
CA VAL A 49 0.76 -19.27 7.31
C VAL A 49 0.40 -20.62 6.69
N SER A 50 1.26 -21.17 5.82
CA SER A 50 1.09 -22.49 5.21
C SER A 50 1.03 -23.60 6.26
N ALA A 51 1.93 -23.58 7.26
CA ALA A 51 1.98 -24.58 8.33
C ALA A 51 0.68 -24.64 9.16
N PHE A 52 0.03 -23.50 9.37
CA PHE A 52 -1.27 -23.44 10.04
C PHE A 52 -2.43 -23.77 9.10
N SER A 53 -2.40 -23.31 7.85
CA SER A 53 -3.47 -23.55 6.86
C SER A 53 -3.69 -25.04 6.59
N PHE A 54 -2.61 -25.81 6.53
CA PHE A 54 -2.67 -27.27 6.27
C PHE A 54 -2.74 -28.14 7.52
N SER A 55 -2.88 -27.58 8.73
CA SER A 55 -2.92 -28.34 9.98
C SER A 55 -4.09 -27.90 10.87
N TRP A 56 -5.12 -28.74 10.90
CA TRP A 56 -6.25 -28.53 11.82
C TRP A 56 -5.77 -28.50 13.28
N LYS A 57 -4.82 -29.37 13.66
CA LYS A 57 -4.25 -29.40 15.01
C LYS A 57 -3.63 -28.06 15.39
N LYS A 58 -2.75 -27.49 14.53
CA LYS A 58 -2.11 -26.21 14.82
C LYS A 58 -3.11 -25.06 14.93
N ARG A 59 -4.17 -25.05 14.11
CA ARG A 59 -5.23 -24.04 14.21
C ARG A 59 -5.99 -24.12 15.53
N ARG A 60 -6.32 -25.34 15.96
CA ARG A 60 -6.95 -25.56 17.26
C ARG A 60 -6.04 -25.16 18.42
N ASP A 61 -4.80 -25.58 18.38
CA ASP A 61 -3.80 -25.26 19.42
C ASP A 61 -3.56 -23.73 19.45
N MET A 62 -3.56 -23.05 18.31
CA MET A 62 -3.50 -21.59 18.23
C MET A 62 -4.69 -20.90 18.90
N ALA A 63 -5.91 -21.38 18.68
CA ALA A 63 -7.10 -20.82 19.31
C ALA A 63 -7.05 -20.93 20.87
N VAL A 64 -6.50 -22.01 21.39
CA VAL A 64 -6.29 -22.19 22.83
C VAL A 64 -5.27 -21.16 23.34
N VAL A 65 -4.13 -21.05 22.67
CA VAL A 65 -3.05 -20.10 23.06
C VAL A 65 -3.50 -18.65 22.91
N GLN A 66 -4.28 -18.31 21.90
CA GLN A 66 -4.86 -16.97 21.76
C GLN A 66 -5.72 -16.60 22.97
N ALA A 67 -6.58 -17.54 23.43
CA ALA A 67 -7.41 -17.33 24.61
C ALA A 67 -6.56 -17.17 25.89
N GLU A 68 -5.53 -18.00 26.05
CA GLU A 68 -4.59 -17.91 27.21
C GLU A 68 -3.83 -16.58 27.24
N LEU A 69 -3.43 -16.06 26.09
CA LEU A 69 -2.67 -14.81 25.97
C LEU A 69 -3.56 -13.55 25.88
N GLY A 70 -4.90 -13.72 25.87
CA GLY A 70 -5.83 -12.59 25.67
C GLY A 70 -5.74 -11.95 24.30
N LEU A 71 -5.27 -12.68 23.29
CA LEU A 71 -5.17 -12.22 21.91
C LEU A 71 -6.51 -12.36 21.17
N PRO A 72 -6.77 -11.53 20.15
CA PRO A 72 -7.94 -11.71 19.29
C PRO A 72 -7.96 -13.09 18.64
N SER A 73 -9.14 -13.74 18.61
CA SER A 73 -9.33 -15.05 17.97
C SER A 73 -9.40 -14.90 16.46
N HIS A 74 -8.26 -14.68 15.83
CA HIS A 74 -8.12 -14.46 14.40
C HIS A 74 -7.34 -15.58 13.73
N ASN A 75 -7.82 -16.06 12.58
CA ASN A 75 -7.06 -16.95 11.72
C ASN A 75 -5.96 -16.21 10.95
N LEU A 76 -4.87 -16.89 10.63
CA LEU A 76 -3.84 -16.38 9.74
C LEU A 76 -4.39 -16.20 8.32
N ILE A 77 -3.91 -15.20 7.61
CA ILE A 77 -4.37 -14.82 6.28
C ILE A 77 -3.33 -15.25 5.25
N THR A 78 -3.76 -15.93 4.19
CA THR A 78 -2.90 -16.30 3.07
C THR A 78 -2.80 -15.14 2.07
N GLU A 79 -1.60 -14.83 1.58
CA GLU A 79 -1.41 -13.88 0.48
C GLU A 79 -2.10 -14.38 -0.79
N SER A 80 -2.80 -13.48 -1.46
CA SER A 80 -3.37 -13.68 -2.79
C SER A 80 -2.66 -12.77 -3.78
N LEU A 81 -2.05 -13.33 -4.82
CA LEU A 81 -1.31 -12.56 -5.83
C LEU A 81 -2.22 -11.59 -6.62
N THR A 82 -3.51 -11.88 -6.69
CA THR A 82 -4.50 -11.06 -7.40
C THR A 82 -5.13 -9.97 -6.55
N ARG A 83 -4.97 -10.03 -5.22
CA ARG A 83 -5.49 -9.03 -4.29
C ARG A 83 -4.35 -8.21 -3.71
N TRP A 84 -4.29 -6.97 -4.16
CA TRP A 84 -3.37 -6.03 -3.52
C TRP A 84 -3.74 -5.88 -2.04
N GLY A 85 -2.80 -5.55 -1.20
CA GLY A 85 -3.02 -5.46 0.25
C GLY A 85 -3.07 -6.80 0.98
N SER A 86 -3.31 -7.93 0.30
CA SER A 86 -3.35 -9.24 0.95
C SER A 86 -2.02 -9.64 1.58
N ARG A 87 -0.90 -9.22 1.00
CA ARG A 87 0.44 -9.39 1.58
C ARG A 87 0.57 -8.63 2.89
N GLN A 88 0.12 -7.38 2.92
CA GLN A 88 0.15 -6.56 4.12
C GLN A 88 -0.75 -7.15 5.20
N LEU A 89 -1.99 -7.56 4.85
CA LEU A 89 -2.90 -8.23 5.78
C LEU A 89 -2.32 -9.53 6.35
N MET A 90 -1.59 -10.30 5.54
CA MET A 90 -0.85 -11.48 5.99
C MET A 90 0.19 -11.08 7.05
N VAL A 91 0.98 -10.05 6.78
CA VAL A 91 2.03 -9.57 7.69
C VAL A 91 1.42 -9.02 8.97
N GLU A 92 0.43 -8.14 8.88
CA GLU A 92 -0.30 -7.60 10.04
C GLU A 92 -0.82 -8.72 10.95
N ARG A 93 -1.40 -9.76 10.34
CA ARG A 93 -1.94 -10.89 11.10
C ARG A 93 -0.84 -11.75 11.73
N VAL A 94 0.31 -11.92 11.08
CA VAL A 94 1.45 -12.64 11.65
C VAL A 94 2.04 -11.85 12.82
N LEU A 95 2.18 -10.53 12.70
CA LEU A 95 2.65 -9.65 13.79
C LEU A 95 1.68 -9.64 14.97
N GLU A 96 0.37 -9.51 14.72
CA GLU A 96 -0.66 -9.56 15.76
C GLU A 96 -0.60 -10.86 16.57
N GLN A 97 -0.34 -11.98 15.89
CA GLN A 97 -0.37 -13.32 16.46
C GLN A 97 1.02 -13.90 16.76
N GLU A 98 2.07 -13.09 16.75
CA GLU A 98 3.46 -13.52 16.90
C GLU A 98 3.67 -14.45 18.09
N LYS A 99 3.18 -14.05 19.27
CA LYS A 99 3.35 -14.81 20.53
C LYS A 99 2.66 -16.18 20.44
N ALA A 100 1.44 -16.22 19.91
CA ALA A 100 0.70 -17.47 19.76
C ALA A 100 1.38 -18.39 18.73
N ILE A 101 1.85 -17.84 17.61
CA ILE A 101 2.62 -18.55 16.58
C ILE A 101 3.88 -19.17 17.18
N ALA A 102 4.66 -18.38 17.93
CA ALA A 102 5.90 -18.82 18.56
C ALA A 102 5.67 -19.97 19.55
N GLN A 103 4.63 -19.86 20.37
CA GLN A 103 4.29 -20.91 21.35
C GLN A 103 3.85 -22.22 20.67
N VAL A 104 2.94 -22.15 19.69
CA VAL A 104 2.43 -23.34 19.00
C VAL A 104 3.50 -24.04 18.18
N LEU A 105 4.28 -23.27 17.38
CA LEU A 105 5.36 -23.84 16.57
C LEU A 105 6.55 -24.31 17.42
N GLY A 106 6.85 -23.60 18.51
CA GLY A 106 7.94 -23.96 19.43
C GLY A 106 7.70 -25.26 20.21
N ALA A 107 6.44 -25.58 20.49
CA ALA A 107 6.05 -26.81 21.16
C ALA A 107 6.23 -28.08 20.28
N ASP A 108 6.15 -27.93 18.98
CA ASP A 108 6.31 -29.03 18.01
C ASP A 108 7.73 -29.07 17.43
N LYS A 109 8.49 -30.13 17.76
CA LYS A 109 9.88 -30.31 17.28
C LYS A 109 10.01 -30.24 15.76
N LYS A 110 8.97 -30.66 15.00
CA LYS A 110 8.98 -30.65 13.53
C LYS A 110 8.79 -29.25 12.95
N SER A 111 8.12 -28.35 13.65
CA SER A 111 7.80 -26.99 13.18
C SER A 111 8.57 -25.86 13.89
N ARG A 112 9.37 -26.18 14.90
CA ARG A 112 10.15 -25.18 15.65
C ARG A 112 11.05 -24.31 14.74
N HIS A 113 11.56 -24.88 13.66
CA HIS A 113 12.40 -24.16 12.69
C HIS A 113 11.63 -23.11 11.87
N LEU A 114 10.29 -23.09 11.94
CA LEU A 114 9.43 -22.12 11.27
C LEU A 114 9.13 -20.89 12.15
N VAL A 115 9.52 -20.91 13.42
CA VAL A 115 9.32 -19.75 14.32
C VAL A 115 10.10 -18.58 13.75
N PRO A 116 9.44 -17.43 13.49
CA PRO A 116 10.12 -16.22 13.01
C PRO A 116 11.20 -15.78 14.00
N THR A 117 12.34 -15.36 13.49
CA THR A 117 13.38 -14.76 14.34
C THR A 117 13.00 -13.32 14.69
N TRP A 118 13.60 -12.77 15.77
CA TRP A 118 13.40 -11.38 16.14
C TRP A 118 13.78 -10.41 14.99
N GLN A 119 14.79 -10.76 14.17
CA GLN A 119 15.19 -10.00 13.00
C GLN A 119 14.11 -10.03 11.90
N ASP A 120 13.46 -11.18 11.70
CA ASP A 120 12.36 -11.27 10.74
C ASP A 120 11.17 -10.42 11.21
N ILE A 121 10.86 -10.41 12.51
CA ILE A 121 9.80 -9.59 13.10
C ILE A 121 10.12 -8.08 12.96
N ASP A 122 11.32 -7.65 13.30
CA ASP A 122 11.75 -6.24 13.16
C ASP A 122 11.64 -5.73 11.72
N VAL A 123 12.02 -6.56 10.74
CA VAL A 123 11.86 -6.25 9.31
C VAL A 123 10.39 -6.15 8.91
N LEU A 124 9.53 -7.07 9.40
CA LEU A 124 8.10 -7.06 9.11
C LEU A 124 7.40 -5.84 9.74
N GLU A 125 7.76 -5.47 10.96
CA GLU A 125 7.24 -4.27 11.63
C GLU A 125 7.64 -3.00 10.88
N SER A 126 8.92 -2.90 10.50
CA SER A 126 9.45 -1.77 9.72
C SER A 126 8.73 -1.61 8.38
N MET A 127 8.53 -2.74 7.68
CA MET A 127 7.77 -2.78 6.43
C MET A 127 6.32 -2.37 6.66
N ASN A 128 5.66 -2.93 7.67
CA ASN A 128 4.25 -2.66 7.94
C ASN A 128 4.02 -1.17 8.26
N LYS A 129 4.88 -0.57 9.10
CA LYS A 129 4.85 0.87 9.39
C LYS A 129 4.98 1.73 8.14
N ALA A 130 5.88 1.36 7.22
CA ALA A 130 6.09 2.11 5.99
C ALA A 130 4.88 2.06 5.03
N VAL A 131 4.17 0.92 4.98
CA VAL A 131 3.11 0.63 4.00
C VAL A 131 1.70 0.92 4.54
N SER A 132 1.51 0.90 5.87
CA SER A 132 0.20 1.13 6.51
C SER A 132 -0.51 2.39 6.01
N PRO A 133 0.14 3.57 5.89
CA PRO A 133 -0.52 4.77 5.38
C PRO A 133 -1.05 4.62 3.94
N LEU A 134 -0.37 3.82 3.12
CA LEU A 134 -0.80 3.56 1.74
C LEU A 134 -2.04 2.67 1.67
N LYS A 135 -2.18 1.73 2.62
CA LYS A 135 -3.36 0.87 2.73
C LYS A 135 -4.58 1.69 3.11
N GLU A 136 -4.51 2.43 4.23
CA GLU A 136 -5.61 3.28 4.70
C GLU A 136 -6.11 4.19 3.59
N PHE A 137 -5.15 4.79 2.88
CA PHE A 137 -5.45 5.65 1.77
C PHE A 137 -6.12 4.92 0.60
N THR A 138 -5.68 3.73 0.25
CA THR A 138 -6.29 2.94 -0.84
C THR A 138 -7.65 2.39 -0.44
N ASP A 139 -7.84 2.00 0.81
CA ASP A 139 -9.13 1.53 1.31
C ASP A 139 -10.16 2.67 1.26
N ALA A 140 -9.75 3.90 1.63
CA ALA A 140 -10.58 5.09 1.51
C ALA A 140 -11.01 5.37 0.06
N LEU A 141 -10.08 5.22 -0.90
CA LEU A 141 -10.39 5.40 -2.32
C LEU A 141 -11.23 4.27 -2.91
N SER A 142 -11.05 3.04 -2.43
CA SER A 142 -11.82 1.87 -2.90
C SER A 142 -13.28 1.88 -2.44
N GLY A 143 -13.59 2.64 -1.39
CA GLY A 143 -14.96 2.85 -0.91
C GLY A 143 -15.80 3.78 -1.78
N GLU A 144 -15.19 4.53 -2.71
CA GLU A 144 -15.91 5.40 -3.63
C GLU A 144 -16.34 4.63 -4.89
N ALA A 145 -17.60 4.81 -5.31
CA ALA A 145 -18.18 4.16 -6.48
C ALA A 145 -17.43 4.50 -7.80
N TYR A 146 -16.78 5.68 -7.83
CA TYR A 146 -16.01 6.15 -8.97
C TYR A 146 -14.76 6.89 -8.51
N VAL A 147 -13.58 6.35 -8.77
CA VAL A 147 -12.31 7.05 -8.57
C VAL A 147 -12.08 8.00 -9.73
N SER A 148 -12.20 9.28 -9.46
CA SER A 148 -12.00 10.35 -10.46
C SER A 148 -10.49 10.56 -10.73
N VAL A 149 -10.15 10.97 -11.96
CA VAL A 149 -8.80 11.38 -12.36
C VAL A 149 -8.29 12.59 -11.57
N SER A 150 -9.16 13.29 -10.88
CA SER A 150 -8.81 14.42 -10.01
C SER A 150 -8.09 14.01 -8.72
N TYR A 151 -8.22 12.75 -8.27
CA TYR A 151 -7.62 12.25 -7.03
C TYR A 151 -6.09 12.12 -7.02
N PRO A 152 -5.40 11.69 -8.11
CA PRO A 152 -3.96 11.48 -8.06
C PRO A 152 -3.16 12.69 -7.58
N LYS A 153 -3.56 13.90 -7.94
CA LYS A 153 -2.84 15.13 -7.53
C LYS A 153 -2.89 15.38 -6.03
N PRO A 154 -4.08 15.44 -5.38
CA PRO A 154 -4.21 15.50 -3.92
C PRO A 154 -3.47 14.38 -3.20
N ILE A 155 -3.54 13.16 -3.74
CA ILE A 155 -2.87 11.98 -3.19
C ILE A 155 -1.36 12.14 -3.18
N LEU A 156 -0.78 12.47 -4.33
CA LEU A 156 0.67 12.70 -4.43
C LEU A 156 1.13 13.80 -3.48
N HIS A 157 0.32 14.86 -3.33
CA HIS A 157 0.61 15.93 -2.37
C HIS A 157 0.62 15.41 -0.93
N GLN A 158 -0.38 14.64 -0.51
CA GLN A 158 -0.47 14.05 0.83
C GLN A 158 0.69 13.07 1.09
N LEU A 159 1.00 12.20 0.14
CA LEU A 159 2.10 11.25 0.26
C LEU A 159 3.45 11.96 0.37
N ASN A 160 3.68 13.01 -0.44
CA ASN A 160 4.94 13.76 -0.43
C ASN A 160 5.11 14.64 0.82
N ASN A 161 4.04 15.19 1.38
CA ASN A 161 4.16 16.22 2.42
C ASN A 161 3.78 15.72 3.83
N SER A 162 3.22 14.52 3.96
CA SER A 162 2.73 14.00 5.23
C SER A 162 3.04 12.52 5.42
N LEU A 163 2.36 11.64 4.68
CA LEU A 163 2.28 10.22 5.01
C LEU A 163 3.60 9.46 4.87
N LEU A 164 4.43 9.82 3.89
CA LEU A 164 5.71 9.15 3.64
C LEU A 164 6.91 9.96 4.11
N GLN A 165 6.69 11.03 4.87
CA GLN A 165 7.80 11.77 5.48
C GLN A 165 8.47 10.95 6.60
N PRO A 166 9.75 11.19 6.87
CA PRO A 166 10.45 10.59 8.01
C PRO A 166 9.72 10.89 9.31
N GLU A 167 9.61 9.90 10.18
CA GLU A 167 9.02 10.02 11.51
C GLU A 167 10.10 9.86 12.57
N GLU A 168 9.99 10.62 13.66
CA GLU A 168 10.90 10.50 14.78
C GLU A 168 10.81 9.08 15.38
N GLY A 169 11.96 8.41 15.51
CA GLY A 169 12.01 7.02 15.98
C GLY A 169 11.73 5.94 14.92
N ALA A 170 11.56 6.30 13.66
CA ALA A 170 11.46 5.32 12.58
C ALA A 170 12.78 4.57 12.36
N THR A 171 12.69 3.29 11.99
CA THR A 171 13.89 2.52 11.64
C THR A 171 14.46 2.99 10.29
N LYS A 172 15.76 2.83 10.09
CA LYS A 172 16.40 3.15 8.79
C LYS A 172 15.74 2.40 7.62
N LEU A 173 15.25 1.18 7.86
CA LEU A 173 14.55 0.39 6.87
C LEU A 173 13.20 1.02 6.51
N THR A 174 12.43 1.47 7.49
CA THR A 174 11.16 2.20 7.29
C THR A 174 11.37 3.44 6.43
N GLU A 175 12.37 4.26 6.78
CA GLU A 175 12.71 5.47 6.03
C GLU A 175 13.14 5.16 4.59
N GLN A 176 13.95 4.13 4.40
CA GLN A 176 14.38 3.68 3.08
C GLN A 176 13.21 3.23 2.21
N ILE A 177 12.28 2.45 2.77
CA ILE A 177 11.07 2.02 2.06
C ILE A 177 10.20 3.23 1.67
N LYS A 178 9.94 4.14 2.61
CA LYS A 178 9.18 5.37 2.37
C LYS A 178 9.82 6.21 1.25
N SER A 179 11.14 6.42 1.30
CA SER A 179 11.91 7.16 0.30
C SER A 179 11.85 6.49 -1.08
N ASN A 180 12.03 5.18 -1.14
CA ASN A 180 11.96 4.43 -2.40
C ASN A 180 10.57 4.53 -3.04
N ILE A 181 9.51 4.47 -2.24
CA ILE A 181 8.13 4.63 -2.71
C ILE A 181 7.92 6.05 -3.27
N LEU A 182 8.36 7.09 -2.55
CA LEU A 182 8.27 8.48 -2.99
C LEU A 182 9.02 8.71 -4.30
N ASN A 183 10.26 8.22 -4.39
CA ASN A 183 11.07 8.34 -5.61
C ASN A 183 10.41 7.67 -6.81
N TYR A 184 9.86 6.48 -6.60
CA TYR A 184 9.13 5.78 -7.66
C TYR A 184 7.89 6.56 -8.12
N LEU A 185 7.10 7.09 -7.17
CA LEU A 185 5.91 7.89 -7.44
C LEU A 185 6.24 9.16 -8.22
N ASN A 186 7.20 9.91 -7.72
CA ASN A 186 7.60 11.16 -8.31
C ASN A 186 8.13 10.94 -9.74
N ASN A 187 8.96 9.92 -9.97
CA ASN A 187 9.45 9.59 -11.30
C ASN A 187 8.32 9.17 -12.25
N LYS A 188 7.35 8.38 -11.77
CA LYS A 188 6.23 7.91 -12.58
C LYS A 188 5.31 9.03 -13.07
N TYR A 189 5.12 10.06 -12.25
CA TYR A 189 4.24 11.19 -12.54
C TYR A 189 4.98 12.46 -12.94
N ASN A 190 6.28 12.41 -13.22
CA ASN A 190 7.10 13.57 -13.57
C ASN A 190 6.94 14.04 -15.02
N ASP A 191 6.25 13.27 -15.86
CA ASP A 191 5.99 13.64 -17.25
C ASP A 191 5.14 14.92 -17.33
N PRO A 192 5.58 15.98 -18.06
CA PRO A 192 4.88 17.26 -18.12
C PRO A 192 3.43 17.15 -18.60
N VAL A 193 3.16 16.30 -19.59
CA VAL A 193 1.80 16.09 -20.13
C VAL A 193 0.90 15.47 -19.08
N THR A 194 1.41 14.45 -18.36
CA THR A 194 0.68 13.81 -17.26
C THR A 194 0.37 14.81 -16.15
N GLN A 195 1.37 15.64 -15.76
CA GLN A 195 1.17 16.67 -14.73
C GLN A 195 0.11 17.70 -15.14
N GLU A 196 0.12 18.15 -16.37
CA GLU A 196 -0.87 19.11 -16.90
C GLU A 196 -2.29 18.53 -16.88
N LEU A 197 -2.46 17.28 -17.32
CA LEU A 197 -3.75 16.58 -17.27
C LEU A 197 -4.27 16.39 -15.84
N LEU A 198 -3.39 16.05 -14.89
CA LEU A 198 -3.75 15.94 -13.48
C LEU A 198 -4.12 17.30 -12.87
N ASP A 199 -3.42 18.36 -13.26
CA ASP A 199 -3.71 19.74 -12.85
C ASP A 199 -5.10 20.18 -13.37
N MET A 200 -5.40 19.95 -14.67
CA MET A 200 -6.71 20.21 -15.27
C MET A 200 -7.83 19.41 -14.57
N ALA A 201 -7.63 18.11 -14.36
CA ALA A 201 -8.63 17.26 -13.71
C ALA A 201 -8.90 17.73 -12.28
N SER A 202 -7.86 18.12 -11.54
CA SER A 202 -8.00 18.67 -10.18
C SER A 202 -8.75 20.00 -10.17
N LEU A 203 -8.45 20.88 -11.13
CA LEU A 203 -9.11 22.19 -11.24
C LEU A 203 -10.61 22.06 -11.53
N MET A 204 -11.00 21.09 -12.36
CA MET A 204 -12.39 20.83 -12.72
C MET A 204 -13.21 20.17 -11.59
N ASP A 205 -12.56 19.56 -10.61
CA ASP A 205 -13.22 18.92 -9.48
C ASP A 205 -13.53 19.95 -8.38
N PRO A 206 -14.81 20.18 -8.06
CA PRO A 206 -15.21 21.18 -7.05
C PRO A 206 -14.65 20.88 -5.65
N ARG A 207 -14.23 19.64 -5.38
CA ARG A 207 -13.63 19.23 -4.09
C ARG A 207 -12.18 19.74 -3.94
N PHE A 208 -11.44 19.84 -5.04
CA PHE A 208 -10.01 20.14 -5.02
C PHE A 208 -9.67 21.53 -5.60
N ARG A 209 -10.28 21.89 -6.72
CA ARG A 209 -10.09 23.18 -7.41
C ARG A 209 -8.60 23.53 -7.54
N THR A 210 -8.21 24.68 -7.00
CA THR A 210 -6.82 25.22 -7.07
C THR A 210 -5.92 24.78 -5.91
N THR A 211 -6.44 24.02 -4.94
CA THR A 211 -5.75 23.71 -3.66
C THR A 211 -4.39 23.04 -3.88
N PHE A 212 -4.30 22.16 -4.88
CA PHE A 212 -3.10 21.36 -5.14
C PHE A 212 -2.34 21.78 -6.41
N ILE A 213 -2.68 22.94 -6.97
CA ILE A 213 -2.09 23.47 -8.21
C ILE A 213 -1.26 24.71 -7.88
N ALA A 214 -0.07 24.82 -8.45
CA ALA A 214 0.75 25.99 -8.28
C ALA A 214 0.07 27.24 -8.90
N ARG A 215 0.11 28.38 -8.20
CA ARG A 215 -0.65 29.61 -8.56
C ARG A 215 -0.33 30.12 -9.97
N ASP A 216 0.91 30.00 -10.39
CA ASP A 216 1.38 30.38 -11.73
C ASP A 216 0.75 29.55 -12.85
N LYS A 217 0.42 28.28 -12.57
CA LYS A 217 -0.21 27.37 -13.53
C LYS A 217 -1.71 27.59 -13.69
N VAL A 218 -2.40 28.02 -12.63
CA VAL A 218 -3.88 28.19 -12.63
C VAL A 218 -4.33 29.12 -13.75
N GLY A 219 -3.63 30.26 -13.94
CA GLY A 219 -3.98 31.23 -14.98
C GLY A 219 -3.80 30.68 -16.40
N ARG A 220 -2.81 29.85 -16.63
CA ARG A 220 -2.54 29.19 -17.92
C ARG A 220 -3.62 28.15 -18.24
N ILE A 221 -3.90 27.27 -17.29
CA ILE A 221 -4.89 26.20 -17.46
C ILE A 221 -6.27 26.77 -17.72
N ASN A 222 -6.68 27.83 -17.00
CA ASN A 222 -7.97 28.50 -17.23
C ASN A 222 -8.09 29.09 -18.64
N LYS A 223 -7.01 29.66 -19.20
CA LYS A 223 -7.01 30.16 -20.58
C LYS A 223 -7.16 29.03 -21.59
N GLU A 224 -6.48 27.93 -21.41
CA GLU A 224 -6.58 26.75 -22.28
C GLU A 224 -7.98 26.11 -22.25
N LEU A 225 -8.61 26.03 -21.08
CA LEU A 225 -9.96 25.53 -20.92
C LEU A 225 -11.03 26.44 -21.57
N LEU A 226 -10.78 27.75 -21.64
CA LEU A 226 -11.68 28.71 -22.30
C LEU A 226 -11.53 28.76 -23.82
N GLN A 227 -10.36 28.36 -24.35
CA GLN A 227 -10.08 28.36 -25.80
C GLN A 227 -10.42 27.03 -26.49
N SER A 228 -10.72 25.99 -25.74
CA SER A 228 -11.07 24.63 -26.20
C SER A 228 -12.57 24.40 -26.22
#